data_69513979e7d5722a0abc1a9363f4d1d9
#
_entry.id   69513979e7d5722a0abc1a9363f4d1d9
#
_cell.length_a   1.000
_cell.length_b   1.000
_cell.length_c   1.000
_cell.angle_alpha   90.00
_cell.angle_beta   90.00
_cell.angle_gamma   90.00
#
_symmetry.space_group_name_H-M   'P 1'
#
loop_
_entity.id
_entity.type
_entity.pdbx_description
1 polymer ?
#
loop_
_entity_poly.entity_id
_entity_poly.type
_entity_poly.pdbx_seq_one_letter_code
_entity_poly.pdbx_strand_id
1 'polypeptide(L)'
;VIAHGDLIAEKLAETANLLLGIDHIKYINMPLTMKPEIVLDEALEMVKSSKNNKGTLIMVDMGSLVFIGEKIQERTGLKVKVIENTNILSLIEASRRAIMPNANIDEIMYSLVKLQKNLYEKQKRRLDEEMGNSKKVIFTICNTGQGTATYIEESIKKILKKNNIYDINVIPISVSNKKEAERIIDLAIHEEKKYIIAIVGAVEFIYNN
;
A
#
# COMPACT_ATOMS: atom_id res chain seq x y z
N VAL A 1 10.45 17.38 -8.66
CA VAL A 1 9.13 16.74 -8.63
C VAL A 1 8.40 17.03 -9.92
N ILE A 2 7.76 16.02 -10.52
CA ILE A 2 6.92 16.20 -11.71
C ILE A 2 5.57 15.57 -11.39
N ALA A 3 4.47 16.31 -11.58
CA ALA A 3 3.14 15.79 -11.30
C ALA A 3 2.11 16.34 -12.29
N HIS A 4 1.11 15.52 -12.59
CA HIS A 4 -0.04 15.92 -13.41
C HIS A 4 -0.89 16.96 -12.67
N GLY A 5 -1.38 17.94 -13.42
CA GLY A 5 -2.18 19.06 -12.92
C GLY A 5 -1.43 20.38 -12.87
N ASP A 6 -2.17 21.46 -12.64
CA ASP A 6 -1.65 22.83 -12.82
C ASP A 6 -0.73 23.30 -11.69
N LEU A 7 -0.89 22.77 -10.48
CA LEU A 7 -0.19 23.23 -9.28
C LEU A 7 0.30 22.11 -8.34
N ILE A 8 0.12 20.85 -8.69
CA ILE A 8 0.38 19.74 -7.73
C ILE A 8 1.87 19.63 -7.42
N ALA A 9 2.73 19.61 -8.44
CA ALA A 9 4.18 19.51 -8.22
C ALA A 9 4.72 20.73 -7.47
N GLU A 10 4.25 21.92 -7.83
CA GLU A 10 4.59 23.17 -7.17
C GLU A 10 4.27 23.13 -5.68
N LYS A 11 3.01 22.82 -5.32
CA LYS A 11 2.58 22.84 -3.92
C LYS A 11 3.23 21.74 -3.09
N LEU A 12 3.54 20.59 -3.67
CA LEU A 12 4.35 19.56 -3.01
C LEU A 12 5.78 20.06 -2.73
N ALA A 13 6.43 20.68 -3.72
CA ALA A 13 7.79 21.19 -3.59
C ALA A 13 7.86 22.35 -2.59
N GLU A 14 6.96 23.34 -2.68
CA GLU A 14 6.88 24.47 -1.73
C GLU A 14 6.67 23.98 -0.30
N THR A 15 5.73 23.05 -0.09
CA THR A 15 5.45 22.50 1.24
C THR A 15 6.67 21.78 1.82
N ALA A 16 7.33 20.95 1.02
CA ALA A 16 8.53 20.25 1.48
C ALA A 16 9.70 21.19 1.73
N ASN A 17 9.93 22.17 0.86
CA ASN A 17 10.93 23.21 1.06
C ASN A 17 10.70 23.99 2.37
N LEU A 18 9.45 24.39 2.62
CA LEU A 18 9.09 25.12 3.85
C LEU A 18 9.31 24.26 5.10
N LEU A 19 8.87 23.00 5.09
CA LEU A 19 9.01 22.10 6.24
C LEU A 19 10.47 21.76 6.57
N LEU A 20 11.34 21.76 5.56
CA LEU A 20 12.76 21.44 5.72
C LEU A 20 13.66 22.67 5.86
N GLY A 21 13.13 23.88 5.63
CA GLY A 21 13.92 25.12 5.61
C GLY A 21 14.92 25.17 4.44
N ILE A 22 14.54 24.67 3.27
CA ILE A 22 15.37 24.60 2.05
C ILE A 22 14.63 25.22 0.86
N ASP A 23 15.32 25.40 -0.28
CA ASP A 23 14.74 25.96 -1.51
C ASP A 23 15.18 25.23 -2.79
N HIS A 24 15.76 24.04 -2.64
CA HIS A 24 16.39 23.35 -3.78
C HIS A 24 15.52 22.27 -4.45
N ILE A 25 14.33 22.00 -3.94
CA ILE A 25 13.39 21.10 -4.62
C ILE A 25 12.78 21.85 -5.80
N LYS A 26 13.12 21.37 -7.00
CA LYS A 26 12.55 21.91 -8.24
C LYS A 26 11.28 21.14 -8.62
N TYR A 27 10.40 21.78 -9.40
CA TYR A 27 9.14 21.17 -9.80
C TYR A 27 8.79 21.48 -11.24
N ILE A 28 7.99 20.60 -11.84
CA ILE A 28 7.34 20.78 -13.13
C ILE A 28 5.89 20.36 -12.97
N ASN A 29 4.97 21.29 -13.19
CA ASN A 29 3.56 20.96 -13.31
C ASN A 29 3.27 20.49 -14.73
N MET A 30 2.50 19.40 -14.86
CA MET A 30 2.06 18.89 -16.15
C MET A 30 0.54 19.01 -16.27
N PRO A 31 -0.01 20.14 -16.75
CA PRO A 31 -1.42 20.24 -17.07
C PRO A 31 -1.85 19.10 -17.99
N LEU A 32 -3.08 18.62 -17.84
CA LEU A 32 -3.58 17.45 -18.60
C LEU A 32 -3.58 17.68 -20.13
N THR A 33 -3.51 18.94 -20.57
CA THR A 33 -3.39 19.32 -21.98
C THR A 33 -1.95 19.39 -22.48
N MET A 34 -0.96 19.31 -21.57
CA MET A 34 0.47 19.40 -21.92
C MET A 34 0.97 18.07 -22.50
N LYS A 35 1.78 18.15 -23.54
CA LYS A 35 2.42 16.98 -24.13
C LYS A 35 3.62 16.53 -23.26
N PRO A 36 3.81 15.22 -23.06
CA PRO A 36 4.94 14.70 -22.28
C PRO A 36 6.32 15.12 -22.76
N GLU A 37 6.47 15.40 -24.07
CA GLU A 37 7.72 15.86 -24.66
C GLU A 37 8.16 17.23 -24.13
N ILE A 38 7.21 18.14 -23.86
CA ILE A 38 7.50 19.45 -23.28
C ILE A 38 8.04 19.29 -21.86
N VAL A 39 7.44 18.42 -21.07
CA VAL A 39 7.90 18.10 -19.72
C VAL A 39 9.29 17.48 -19.73
N LEU A 40 9.56 16.60 -20.69
CA LEU A 40 10.88 15.99 -20.87
C LEU A 40 11.94 17.06 -21.18
N ASP A 41 11.65 17.99 -22.08
CA ASP A 41 12.61 19.05 -22.47
C ASP A 41 12.89 20.01 -21.30
N GLU A 42 11.86 20.37 -20.53
CA GLU A 42 12.00 21.21 -19.33
C GLU A 42 12.82 20.48 -18.25
N ALA A 43 12.51 19.21 -17.99
CA ALA A 43 13.25 18.40 -17.03
C ALA A 43 14.72 18.22 -17.46
N LEU A 44 14.99 18.05 -18.75
CA LEU A 44 16.33 17.94 -19.31
C LEU A 44 17.15 19.19 -19.03
N GLU A 45 16.59 20.37 -19.25
CA GLU A 45 17.27 21.66 -19.00
C GLU A 45 17.52 21.87 -17.50
N MET A 46 16.57 21.50 -16.64
CA MET A 46 16.77 21.54 -15.16
C MET A 46 17.93 20.64 -14.74
N VAL A 47 18.01 19.43 -15.27
CA VAL A 47 19.07 18.47 -14.92
C VAL A 47 20.44 18.96 -15.41
N LYS A 48 20.53 19.48 -16.63
CA LYS A 48 21.76 20.04 -17.19
C LYS A 48 22.27 21.27 -16.42
N SER A 49 21.37 22.12 -15.98
CA SER A 49 21.71 23.34 -15.21
C SER A 49 22.16 23.05 -13.77
N SER A 50 21.99 21.83 -13.29
CA SER A 50 22.39 21.42 -11.94
C SER A 50 23.90 21.35 -11.78
N LYS A 51 24.48 22.24 -10.95
CA LYS A 51 25.93 22.42 -10.83
C LYS A 51 26.66 21.27 -10.09
N ASN A 52 25.97 20.49 -9.27
CA ASN A 52 26.55 19.42 -8.44
C ASN A 52 26.02 18.06 -8.83
N ASN A 53 26.75 17.40 -9.73
CA ASN A 53 26.25 16.23 -10.42
C ASN A 53 26.55 14.90 -9.74
N LYS A 54 26.15 14.74 -8.47
CA LYS A 54 26.17 13.44 -7.77
C LYS A 54 25.02 12.52 -8.19
N GLY A 55 24.11 13.01 -9.04
CA GLY A 55 22.92 12.35 -9.53
C GLY A 55 21.64 13.17 -9.28
N THR A 56 20.63 12.93 -10.10
CA THR A 56 19.32 13.59 -9.99
C THR A 56 18.25 12.57 -9.68
N LEU A 57 17.49 12.82 -8.62
CA LEU A 57 16.29 12.05 -8.31
C LEU A 57 15.08 12.79 -8.85
N ILE A 58 14.37 12.16 -9.79
CA ILE A 58 13.09 12.63 -10.31
C ILE A 58 11.99 11.87 -9.58
N MET A 59 11.09 12.60 -8.97
CA MET A 59 9.95 12.04 -8.24
C MET A 59 8.68 12.36 -9.00
N VAL A 60 7.95 11.33 -9.46
CA VAL A 60 6.75 11.48 -10.29
C VAL A 60 5.51 10.95 -9.55
N ASP A 61 4.36 11.53 -9.84
CA ASP A 61 3.09 11.11 -9.25
C ASP A 61 2.59 9.79 -9.84
N MET A 62 2.77 9.59 -11.16
CA MET A 62 2.29 8.40 -11.88
C MET A 62 3.37 7.77 -12.76
N GLY A 63 3.27 6.46 -12.97
CA GLY A 63 4.21 5.67 -13.77
C GLY A 63 4.34 6.09 -15.23
N SER A 64 3.35 6.80 -15.77
CA SER A 64 3.40 7.39 -17.14
C SER A 64 4.57 8.33 -17.37
N LEU A 65 5.17 8.90 -16.32
CA LEU A 65 6.29 9.85 -16.39
C LEU A 65 7.67 9.22 -16.10
N VAL A 66 7.72 7.92 -15.84
CA VAL A 66 8.99 7.22 -15.51
C VAL A 66 10.00 7.29 -16.67
N PHE A 67 9.53 7.22 -17.91
CA PHE A 67 10.36 7.31 -19.13
C PHE A 67 11.24 8.57 -19.18
N ILE A 68 10.85 9.67 -18.52
CA ILE A 68 11.58 10.93 -18.50
C ILE A 68 13.01 10.72 -17.99
N GLY A 69 13.17 9.93 -16.93
CA GLY A 69 14.50 9.65 -16.37
C GLY A 69 15.39 8.87 -17.32
N GLU A 70 14.86 7.86 -18.00
CA GLU A 70 15.59 7.08 -18.99
C GLU A 70 16.04 7.95 -20.14
N LYS A 71 15.12 8.78 -20.68
CA LYS A 71 15.44 9.69 -21.79
C LYS A 71 16.46 10.76 -21.43
N ILE A 72 16.41 11.29 -20.19
CA ILE A 72 17.43 12.23 -19.74
C ILE A 72 18.79 11.56 -19.61
N GLN A 73 18.83 10.35 -19.04
CA GLN A 73 20.08 9.59 -18.89
C GLN A 73 20.69 9.24 -20.26
N GLU A 74 19.87 8.79 -21.23
CA GLU A 74 20.28 8.53 -22.61
C GLU A 74 20.88 9.77 -23.29
N ARG A 75 20.25 10.94 -23.11
CA ARG A 75 20.67 12.18 -23.79
C ARG A 75 21.86 12.89 -23.12
N THR A 76 22.11 12.64 -21.84
CA THR A 76 23.09 13.41 -21.06
C THR A 76 24.25 12.57 -20.50
N GLY A 77 24.07 11.26 -20.36
CA GLY A 77 24.98 10.39 -19.64
C GLY A 77 24.97 10.61 -18.10
N LEU A 78 24.13 11.53 -17.60
CA LEU A 78 24.07 11.84 -16.18
C LEU A 78 23.32 10.74 -15.41
N LYS A 79 23.70 10.53 -14.15
CA LYS A 79 23.02 9.57 -13.28
C LYS A 79 21.66 10.12 -12.87
N VAL A 80 20.57 9.54 -13.40
CA VAL A 80 19.20 9.91 -13.08
C VAL A 80 18.46 8.68 -12.53
N LYS A 81 17.72 8.86 -11.46
CA LYS A 81 16.81 7.86 -10.90
C LYS A 81 15.40 8.44 -10.85
N VAL A 82 14.41 7.59 -11.09
CA VAL A 82 13.01 7.98 -11.00
C VAL A 82 12.30 7.13 -9.95
N ILE A 83 11.44 7.75 -9.17
CA ILE A 83 10.50 7.06 -8.28
C ILE A 83 9.09 7.57 -8.52
N GLU A 84 8.16 6.65 -8.60
CA GLU A 84 6.74 6.92 -8.78
C GLU A 84 5.96 6.95 -7.46
N ASN A 85 4.68 7.30 -7.54
CA ASN A 85 3.79 7.42 -6.38
C ASN A 85 4.29 8.45 -5.34
N THR A 86 4.80 9.57 -5.83
CA THR A 86 5.30 10.65 -4.98
C THR A 86 4.20 11.26 -4.15
N ASN A 87 4.47 11.40 -2.88
CA ASN A 87 3.66 12.11 -1.91
C ASN A 87 4.55 12.98 -1.01
N ILE A 88 3.94 13.82 -0.19
CA ILE A 88 4.68 14.76 0.67
C ILE A 88 5.67 14.05 1.60
N LEU A 89 5.31 12.88 2.14
CA LEU A 89 6.16 12.13 3.05
C LEU A 89 7.41 11.58 2.36
N SER A 90 7.24 10.98 1.16
CA SER A 90 8.36 10.48 0.36
C SER A 90 9.26 11.63 -0.12
N LEU A 91 8.68 12.78 -0.46
CA LEU A 91 9.43 13.95 -0.88
C LEU A 91 10.27 14.54 0.27
N ILE A 92 9.72 14.67 1.47
CA ILE A 92 10.46 15.10 2.66
C ILE A 92 11.61 14.15 2.96
N GLU A 93 11.38 12.83 2.94
CA GLU A 93 12.42 11.84 3.23
C GLU A 93 13.55 11.88 2.19
N ALA A 94 13.20 11.97 0.90
CA ALA A 94 14.19 12.11 -0.17
C ALA A 94 15.05 13.36 -0.01
N SER A 95 14.41 14.50 0.23
CA SER A 95 15.07 15.79 0.32
C SER A 95 15.95 15.89 1.56
N ARG A 96 15.46 15.41 2.71
CA ARG A 96 16.24 15.34 3.95
C ARG A 96 17.54 14.53 3.77
N ARG A 97 17.48 13.44 3.02
CA ARG A 97 18.67 12.63 2.72
C ARG A 97 19.57 13.29 1.68
N ALA A 98 18.99 13.97 0.70
CA ALA A 98 19.74 14.62 -0.37
C ALA A 98 20.63 15.76 0.12
N ILE A 99 20.26 16.45 1.21
CA ILE A 99 21.05 17.52 1.81
C ILE A 99 22.22 17.03 2.71
N MET A 100 22.30 15.73 2.97
CA MET A 100 23.37 15.20 3.80
C MET A 100 24.74 15.24 3.06
N PRO A 101 25.86 15.49 3.74
CA PRO A 101 27.17 15.63 3.11
C PRO A 101 27.58 14.43 2.23
N ASN A 102 27.20 13.23 2.65
CA ASN A 102 27.50 11.96 1.96
C ASN A 102 26.31 11.39 1.22
N ALA A 103 25.41 12.26 0.73
CA ALA A 103 24.20 11.81 0.01
C ALA A 103 24.58 10.93 -1.19
N ASN A 104 23.91 9.78 -1.27
CA ASN A 104 24.04 8.82 -2.35
C ASN A 104 22.65 8.51 -2.92
N ILE A 105 22.48 8.71 -4.22
CA ILE A 105 21.16 8.55 -4.88
C ILE A 105 20.61 7.12 -4.77
N ASP A 106 21.47 6.10 -4.81
CA ASP A 106 21.02 4.70 -4.70
C ASP A 106 20.54 4.38 -3.28
N GLU A 107 21.19 4.94 -2.25
CA GLU A 107 20.75 4.81 -0.86
C GLU A 107 19.44 5.56 -0.62
N ILE A 108 19.28 6.73 -1.23
CA ILE A 108 18.03 7.49 -1.17
C ILE A 108 16.90 6.67 -1.80
N MET A 109 17.10 6.12 -3.00
CA MET A 109 16.15 5.24 -3.67
C MET A 109 15.77 4.04 -2.80
N TYR A 110 16.76 3.34 -2.25
CA TYR A 110 16.51 2.21 -1.37
C TYR A 110 15.65 2.59 -0.16
N SER A 111 15.95 3.74 0.46
CA SER A 111 15.18 4.22 1.62
C SER A 111 13.74 4.57 1.27
N LEU A 112 13.49 5.12 0.09
CA LEU A 112 12.14 5.46 -0.37
C LEU A 112 11.31 4.19 -0.66
N VAL A 113 11.90 3.21 -1.33
CA VAL A 113 11.25 1.90 -1.55
C VAL A 113 10.90 1.24 -0.20
N LYS A 114 11.81 1.27 0.76
CA LYS A 114 11.59 0.77 2.11
C LYS A 114 10.48 1.52 2.84
N LEU A 115 10.42 2.85 2.70
CA LEU A 115 9.36 3.68 3.27
C LEU A 115 7.99 3.30 2.70
N GLN A 116 7.86 3.18 1.38
CA GLN A 116 6.62 2.77 0.70
C GLN A 116 6.16 1.38 1.18
N LYS A 117 7.09 0.42 1.24
CA LYS A 117 6.80 -0.93 1.76
C LYS A 117 6.31 -0.89 3.22
N ASN A 118 6.98 -0.14 4.08
CA ASN A 118 6.59 -0.04 5.50
C ASN A 118 5.21 0.59 5.67
N LEU A 119 4.88 1.61 4.86
CA LEU A 119 3.55 2.24 4.88
C LEU A 119 2.46 1.25 4.44
N TYR A 120 2.72 0.51 3.36
CA TYR A 120 1.81 -0.53 2.88
C TYR A 120 1.57 -1.62 3.94
N GLU A 121 2.63 -2.15 4.55
CA GLU A 121 2.53 -3.19 5.59
C GLU A 121 1.79 -2.68 6.85
N LYS A 122 1.97 -1.41 7.21
CA LYS A 122 1.25 -0.79 8.32
C LYS A 122 -0.24 -0.65 8.01
N GLN A 123 -0.60 -0.21 6.81
CA GLN A 123 -2.00 -0.11 6.39
C GLN A 123 -2.65 -1.49 6.30
N LYS A 124 -1.93 -2.47 5.72
CA LYS A 124 -2.40 -3.85 5.64
C LYS A 124 -2.69 -4.43 7.03
N ARG A 125 -1.78 -4.25 8.01
CA ARG A 125 -2.02 -4.71 9.39
C ARG A 125 -3.27 -4.09 10.00
N ARG A 126 -3.50 -2.79 9.83
CA ARG A 126 -4.71 -2.12 10.31
C ARG A 126 -5.97 -2.72 9.69
N LEU A 127 -5.97 -2.95 8.37
CA LEU A 127 -7.07 -3.60 7.68
C LEU A 127 -7.29 -5.02 8.17
N ASP A 128 -6.22 -5.80 8.36
CA ASP A 128 -6.30 -7.18 8.89
C ASP A 128 -6.86 -7.19 10.32
N GLU A 129 -6.51 -6.21 11.17
CA GLU A 129 -7.06 -6.03 12.52
C GLU A 129 -8.54 -5.63 12.48
N GLU A 130 -8.93 -4.69 11.60
CA GLU A 130 -10.32 -4.28 11.41
C GLU A 130 -11.18 -5.43 10.86
N MET A 131 -10.64 -6.22 9.92
CA MET A 131 -11.30 -7.40 9.35
C MET A 131 -11.39 -8.56 10.34
N GLY A 132 -10.41 -8.71 11.22
CA GLY A 132 -10.45 -9.68 12.35
C GLY A 132 -11.59 -9.39 13.32
N ASN A 133 -12.09 -8.14 13.39
CA ASN A 133 -13.27 -7.72 14.15
C ASN A 133 -14.57 -7.74 13.34
N SER A 134 -14.59 -8.35 12.15
CA SER A 134 -15.82 -8.46 11.36
C SER A 134 -16.93 -9.14 12.14
N LYS A 135 -18.11 -8.52 12.13
CA LYS A 135 -19.31 -9.10 12.71
C LYS A 135 -19.84 -10.29 11.90
N LYS A 136 -19.45 -10.42 10.64
CA LYS A 136 -19.87 -11.53 9.75
C LYS A 136 -18.98 -12.75 10.00
N VAL A 137 -19.58 -13.89 10.26
CA VAL A 137 -18.87 -15.12 10.64
C VAL A 137 -19.35 -16.31 9.81
N ILE A 138 -18.40 -17.12 9.39
CA ILE A 138 -18.62 -18.50 8.95
C ILE A 138 -18.01 -19.42 10.01
N PHE A 139 -18.80 -20.28 10.58
CA PHE A 139 -18.30 -21.32 11.47
C PHE A 139 -17.96 -22.58 10.68
N THR A 140 -16.80 -23.18 10.96
CA THR A 140 -16.44 -24.51 10.45
C THR A 140 -16.47 -25.49 11.62
N ILE A 141 -17.27 -26.55 11.50
CA ILE A 141 -17.53 -27.49 12.63
C ILE A 141 -17.04 -28.90 12.31
N CYS A 142 -16.38 -29.55 13.28
CA CYS A 142 -15.95 -30.91 13.19
C CYS A 142 -16.11 -31.63 14.54
N ASN A 143 -16.57 -32.90 14.52
CA ASN A 143 -16.72 -33.75 15.71
C ASN A 143 -15.45 -34.49 16.08
N THR A 144 -14.48 -34.66 15.18
CA THR A 144 -13.36 -35.60 15.37
C THR A 144 -12.03 -34.91 15.68
N GLY A 145 -12.03 -33.65 16.08
CA GLY A 145 -10.83 -32.91 16.44
C GLY A 145 -10.53 -31.72 15.52
N GLN A 146 -9.56 -30.92 15.93
CA GLN A 146 -9.26 -29.63 15.31
C GLN A 146 -8.87 -29.68 13.83
N GLY A 147 -8.37 -30.82 13.33
CA GLY A 147 -7.77 -30.90 12.00
C GLY A 147 -8.73 -30.60 10.85
N THR A 148 -9.93 -31.19 10.84
CA THR A 148 -10.88 -31.02 9.72
C THR A 148 -11.51 -29.62 9.70
N ALA A 149 -11.91 -29.09 10.86
CA ALA A 149 -12.46 -27.74 10.96
C ALA A 149 -11.44 -26.68 10.52
N THR A 150 -10.19 -26.82 10.91
CA THR A 150 -9.09 -25.94 10.51
C THR A 150 -8.78 -26.06 9.01
N TYR A 151 -8.80 -27.26 8.45
CA TYR A 151 -8.63 -27.44 7.00
C TYR A 151 -9.74 -26.76 6.19
N ILE A 152 -10.99 -26.90 6.63
CA ILE A 152 -12.14 -26.23 5.99
C ILE A 152 -12.00 -24.69 6.14
N GLU A 153 -11.63 -24.21 7.30
CA GLU A 153 -11.33 -22.79 7.57
C GLU A 153 -10.32 -22.24 6.58
N GLU A 154 -9.15 -22.88 6.46
CA GLU A 154 -8.10 -22.45 5.54
C GLU A 154 -8.57 -22.45 4.07
N SER A 155 -9.35 -23.44 3.69
CA SER A 155 -9.91 -23.57 2.35
C SER A 155 -10.88 -22.43 2.04
N ILE A 156 -11.78 -22.11 2.98
CA ILE A 156 -12.72 -20.98 2.86
C ILE A 156 -11.96 -19.67 2.83
N LYS A 157 -10.98 -19.45 3.72
CA LYS A 157 -10.14 -18.23 3.72
C LYS A 157 -9.42 -18.03 2.39
N LYS A 158 -8.92 -19.10 1.76
CA LYS A 158 -8.31 -19.03 0.42
C LYS A 158 -9.33 -18.59 -0.64
N ILE A 159 -10.55 -19.13 -0.60
CA ILE A 159 -11.64 -18.79 -1.55
C ILE A 159 -12.06 -17.33 -1.36
N LEU A 160 -12.29 -16.89 -0.12
CA LEU A 160 -12.66 -15.51 0.20
C LEU A 160 -11.59 -14.53 -0.31
N LYS A 161 -10.32 -14.81 -0.02
CA LYS A 161 -9.19 -14.01 -0.47
C LYS A 161 -9.08 -13.95 -2.01
N LYS A 162 -9.29 -15.08 -2.70
CA LYS A 162 -9.28 -15.14 -4.18
C LYS A 162 -10.38 -14.25 -4.79
N ASN A 163 -11.49 -14.07 -4.09
CA ASN A 163 -12.62 -13.26 -4.54
C ASN A 163 -12.63 -11.83 -3.93
N ASN A 164 -11.54 -11.40 -3.29
CA ASN A 164 -11.40 -10.10 -2.63
C ASN A 164 -12.47 -9.82 -1.55
N ILE A 165 -12.93 -10.89 -0.87
CA ILE A 165 -13.88 -10.79 0.25
C ILE A 165 -13.08 -10.87 1.54
N TYR A 166 -13.08 -9.79 2.32
CA TYR A 166 -12.26 -9.65 3.53
C TYR A 166 -13.08 -9.34 4.78
N ASP A 167 -14.36 -9.07 4.64
CA ASP A 167 -15.28 -8.70 5.72
C ASP A 167 -16.03 -9.89 6.35
N ILE A 168 -15.50 -11.10 6.18
CA ILE A 168 -16.04 -12.34 6.75
C ILE A 168 -14.95 -13.02 7.57
N ASN A 169 -15.24 -13.25 8.84
CA ASN A 169 -14.38 -14.01 9.72
C ASN A 169 -14.72 -15.50 9.63
N VAL A 170 -13.72 -16.37 9.54
CA VAL A 170 -13.93 -17.84 9.52
C VAL A 170 -13.36 -18.41 10.81
N ILE A 171 -14.21 -19.06 11.61
CA ILE A 171 -13.88 -19.54 12.94
C ILE A 171 -14.06 -21.06 13.01
N PRO A 172 -12.99 -21.82 13.26
CA PRO A 172 -13.09 -23.26 13.44
C PRO A 172 -13.63 -23.58 14.83
N ILE A 173 -14.59 -24.49 14.90
CA ILE A 173 -15.15 -25.01 16.15
C ILE A 173 -14.95 -26.51 16.19
N SER A 174 -14.24 -26.96 17.21
CA SER A 174 -14.14 -28.39 17.54
C SER A 174 -15.06 -28.69 18.71
N VAL A 175 -16.06 -29.51 18.51
CA VAL A 175 -17.07 -29.81 19.53
C VAL A 175 -17.25 -31.30 19.67
N SER A 176 -17.45 -31.73 20.94
CA SER A 176 -17.71 -33.12 21.27
C SER A 176 -19.17 -33.54 21.04
N ASN A 177 -20.10 -32.57 21.01
CA ASN A 177 -21.52 -32.79 20.79
C ASN A 177 -22.25 -31.55 20.26
N LYS A 178 -23.50 -31.78 19.80
CA LYS A 178 -24.35 -30.74 19.23
C LYS A 178 -24.65 -29.59 20.19
N LYS A 179 -24.89 -29.87 21.46
CA LYS A 179 -25.24 -28.86 22.48
C LYS A 179 -24.10 -27.85 22.69
N GLU A 180 -22.86 -28.31 22.63
CA GLU A 180 -21.69 -27.45 22.76
C GLU A 180 -21.55 -26.52 21.56
N ALA A 181 -21.80 -27.02 20.35
CA ALA A 181 -21.83 -26.19 19.14
C ALA A 181 -22.92 -25.11 19.22
N GLU A 182 -24.15 -25.50 19.60
CA GLU A 182 -25.27 -24.57 19.78
C GLU A 182 -24.90 -23.46 20.76
N ARG A 183 -24.33 -23.81 21.92
CA ARG A 183 -23.91 -22.81 22.92
C ARG A 183 -22.89 -21.82 22.40
N ILE A 184 -21.90 -22.26 21.63
CA ILE A 184 -20.89 -21.38 21.05
C ILE A 184 -21.52 -20.44 20.01
N ILE A 185 -22.46 -20.94 19.21
CA ILE A 185 -23.17 -20.18 18.22
C ILE A 185 -24.08 -19.13 18.89
N ASP A 186 -24.82 -19.53 19.92
CA ASP A 186 -25.68 -18.62 20.70
C ASP A 186 -24.88 -17.48 21.35
N LEU A 187 -23.73 -17.78 21.95
CA LEU A 187 -22.80 -16.80 22.49
C LEU A 187 -22.35 -15.80 21.41
N ALA A 188 -22.00 -16.30 20.24
CA ALA A 188 -21.57 -15.44 19.14
C ALA A 188 -22.70 -14.51 18.64
N ILE A 189 -23.94 -14.99 18.60
CA ILE A 189 -25.09 -14.19 18.17
C ILE A 189 -25.47 -13.15 19.24
N HIS A 190 -25.68 -13.62 20.49
CA HIS A 190 -26.31 -12.80 21.53
C HIS A 190 -25.33 -11.89 22.27
N GLU A 191 -24.14 -12.37 22.61
CA GLU A 191 -23.16 -11.59 23.36
C GLU A 191 -22.21 -10.81 22.43
N GLU A 192 -21.68 -11.45 21.38
CA GLU A 192 -20.73 -10.81 20.45
C GLU A 192 -21.41 -10.09 19.29
N LYS A 193 -22.72 -10.17 19.16
CA LYS A 193 -23.54 -9.56 18.08
C LYS A 193 -23.01 -9.86 16.67
N LYS A 194 -22.58 -11.11 16.48
CA LYS A 194 -22.08 -11.59 15.19
C LYS A 194 -23.23 -12.04 14.28
N TYR A 195 -23.05 -11.82 12.97
CA TYR A 195 -23.96 -12.31 11.93
C TYR A 195 -23.40 -13.60 11.35
N ILE A 196 -24.07 -14.71 11.55
CA ILE A 196 -23.66 -16.00 11.00
C ILE A 196 -24.12 -16.06 9.54
N ILE A 197 -23.14 -16.13 8.63
CA ILE A 197 -23.38 -16.26 7.19
C ILE A 197 -23.59 -17.71 6.81
N ALA A 198 -22.77 -18.61 7.37
CA ALA A 198 -22.86 -20.03 7.13
C ALA A 198 -22.24 -20.83 8.27
N ILE A 199 -22.70 -22.05 8.40
CA ILE A 199 -22.10 -23.10 9.22
C ILE A 199 -21.71 -24.22 8.25
N VAL A 200 -20.40 -24.53 8.19
CA VAL A 200 -19.85 -25.54 7.29
C VAL A 200 -19.22 -26.63 8.10
N GLY A 201 -19.67 -27.85 7.90
CA GLY A 201 -19.17 -28.98 8.70
C GLY A 201 -19.13 -30.28 7.92
N ALA A 202 -18.37 -31.22 8.46
CA ALA A 202 -18.37 -32.61 7.99
C ALA A 202 -19.53 -33.41 8.61
N VAL A 203 -20.42 -32.77 9.35
CA VAL A 203 -21.55 -33.38 10.08
C VAL A 203 -22.82 -32.62 9.76
N GLU A 204 -23.93 -33.33 9.64
CA GLU A 204 -25.24 -32.70 9.48
C GLU A 204 -25.60 -31.92 10.75
N PHE A 205 -25.62 -30.60 10.63
CA PHE A 205 -25.92 -29.68 11.71
C PHE A 205 -27.07 -28.76 11.29
N ILE A 206 -28.22 -28.94 11.93
CA ILE A 206 -29.38 -28.08 11.73
C ILE A 206 -29.48 -27.17 12.96
N TYR A 207 -29.24 -25.89 12.78
CA TYR A 207 -29.49 -24.87 13.79
C TYR A 207 -30.91 -24.31 13.56
N ASN A 208 -31.79 -24.55 14.51
CA ASN A 208 -33.13 -23.96 14.49
C ASN A 208 -33.11 -22.65 15.26
N ASN A 209 -33.36 -21.57 14.57
CA ASN A 209 -33.52 -20.23 15.15
C ASN A 209 -34.88 -20.15 15.89
#